data_60db7f58cdfac6bd2246ad0a58ab468c
#
_entry.id   60db7f58cdfac6bd2246ad0a58ab468c
#
_cell.length_a   1.000
_cell.length_b   1.000
_cell.length_c   1.000
_cell.angle_alpha   90.00
_cell.angle_beta   90.00
_cell.angle_gamma   90.00
#
_symmetry.space_group_name_H-M   'P 1'
#
loop_
_entity.id
_entity.type
_entity.pdbx_description
1 polymer ?
#
loop_
_entity_poly.entity_id
_entity_poly.type
_entity_poly.pdbx_seq_one_letter_code
_entity_poly.pdbx_strand_id
1 'polypeptide(L)'
;GRAPREPGFHKGVAPFIRDILNRTAGRAFVLFTSYRGMNEVWNEFQGCLPWQLLRQGDLPKNKLIDQFKTDIHSVLFATTSYWEGVDVPGEALSCVILVKLPFSVPDDPLTKAKIRSIERSGGNAFYNYSLPEAVLRLRQGFGRLIRSRNDRGIVAILDPRVRRSSYGR
;
A
#
# COMPACT_ATOMS: atom_id res chain seq x y z
N GLY A 1 -8.29 3.62 16.53
CA GLY A 1 -6.95 3.25 16.11
C GLY A 1 -6.02 4.45 16.18
N ARG A 2 -4.74 4.23 16.31
CA ARG A 2 -3.70 5.29 16.34
C ARG A 2 -3.62 6.00 15.00
N ALA A 3 -3.25 7.28 15.02
CA ALA A 3 -3.01 8.02 13.78
C ALA A 3 -1.70 7.57 13.11
N PRO A 4 -1.58 7.65 11.75
CA PRO A 4 -0.41 7.15 11.04
C PRO A 4 0.94 7.77 11.42
N ARG A 5 0.94 8.91 12.09
CA ARG A 5 2.15 9.59 12.59
C ARG A 5 2.50 9.23 14.03
N GLU A 6 1.60 8.56 14.74
CA GLU A 6 1.83 8.19 16.13
C GLU A 6 2.82 7.02 16.26
N PRO A 7 3.71 7.04 17.26
CA PRO A 7 4.57 5.89 17.57
C PRO A 7 3.75 4.62 17.78
N GLY A 8 4.23 3.49 17.26
CA GLY A 8 3.56 2.19 17.38
C GLY A 8 2.36 1.99 16.45
N PHE A 9 2.09 2.91 15.51
CA PHE A 9 1.04 2.72 14.49
C PHE A 9 1.25 1.42 13.72
N HIS A 10 2.45 1.17 13.22
CA HIS A 10 2.76 -0.01 12.42
C HIS A 10 2.58 -1.31 13.20
N LYS A 11 3.00 -1.36 14.45
CA LYS A 11 2.70 -2.51 15.33
C LYS A 11 1.21 -2.70 15.58
N GLY A 12 0.49 -1.59 15.76
CA GLY A 12 -0.96 -1.61 16.00
C GLY A 12 -1.79 -2.08 14.81
N VAL A 13 -1.28 -2.03 13.57
CA VAL A 13 -1.99 -2.55 12.39
C VAL A 13 -1.70 -4.02 12.10
N ALA A 14 -0.65 -4.60 12.66
CA ALA A 14 -0.26 -5.99 12.42
C ALA A 14 -1.40 -7.01 12.71
N PRO A 15 -2.17 -6.92 13.82
CA PRO A 15 -3.30 -7.82 14.05
C PRO A 15 -4.38 -7.74 12.95
N PHE A 16 -4.66 -6.55 12.43
CA PHE A 16 -5.62 -6.36 11.33
C PHE A 16 -5.13 -6.96 10.02
N ILE A 17 -3.85 -6.78 9.70
CA ILE A 17 -3.22 -7.42 8.54
C ILE A 17 -3.34 -8.93 8.66
N ARG A 18 -3.04 -9.51 9.83
CA ARG A 18 -3.15 -10.95 10.07
C ARG A 18 -4.57 -11.48 9.86
N ASP A 19 -5.59 -10.78 10.39
CA ASP A 19 -6.99 -11.19 10.21
C ASP A 19 -7.38 -11.18 8.72
N ILE A 20 -6.99 -10.17 7.97
CA ILE A 20 -7.25 -10.09 6.52
C ILE A 20 -6.54 -11.22 5.79
N LEU A 21 -5.25 -11.45 6.07
CA LEU A 21 -4.47 -12.52 5.42
C LEU A 21 -5.06 -13.90 5.71
N ASN A 22 -5.56 -14.15 6.92
CA ASN A 22 -6.25 -15.40 7.28
C ASN A 22 -7.51 -15.60 6.44
N ARG A 23 -8.27 -14.53 6.17
CA ARG A 23 -9.50 -14.57 5.35
C ARG A 23 -9.23 -14.74 3.87
N THR A 24 -8.10 -14.23 3.37
CA THR A 24 -7.70 -14.31 1.96
C THR A 24 -6.80 -15.49 1.64
N ALA A 25 -6.40 -16.26 2.65
CA ALA A 25 -5.41 -17.33 2.54
C ALA A 25 -4.10 -16.84 1.88
N GLY A 26 -3.55 -15.74 2.38
CA GLY A 26 -2.45 -15.01 1.74
C GLY A 26 -2.94 -14.24 0.52
N ARG A 27 -2.37 -14.49 -0.66
CA ARG A 27 -2.72 -13.88 -1.97
C ARG A 27 -2.73 -12.35 -1.94
N ALA A 28 -1.79 -11.75 -1.24
CA ALA A 28 -1.89 -10.35 -0.89
C ALA A 28 -0.61 -9.56 -1.15
N PHE A 29 -0.80 -8.31 -1.58
CA PHE A 29 0.19 -7.26 -1.41
C PHE A 29 -0.11 -6.46 -0.15
N VAL A 30 0.90 -6.29 0.70
CA VAL A 30 0.85 -5.39 1.86
C VAL A 30 1.73 -4.20 1.56
N LEU A 31 1.10 -3.04 1.36
CA LEU A 31 1.76 -1.85 0.82
C LEU A 31 1.97 -0.77 1.88
N PHE A 32 3.19 -0.27 1.90
CA PHE A 32 3.67 0.73 2.86
C PHE A 32 4.12 2.01 2.14
N THR A 33 4.10 3.13 2.84
CA THR A 33 4.61 4.41 2.34
C THR A 33 6.10 4.62 2.65
N SER A 34 6.73 3.69 3.39
CA SER A 34 8.15 3.75 3.72
C SER A 34 8.73 2.36 4.00
N TYR A 35 10.02 2.18 3.71
CA TYR A 35 10.76 0.97 4.08
C TYR A 35 10.79 0.73 5.59
N ARG A 36 10.92 1.80 6.38
CA ARG A 36 10.89 1.69 7.84
C ARG A 36 9.60 1.06 8.33
N GLY A 37 8.45 1.58 7.89
CA GLY A 37 7.15 1.04 8.28
C GLY A 37 6.95 -0.41 7.81
N MET A 38 7.43 -0.75 6.61
CA MET A 38 7.42 -2.10 6.10
C MET A 38 8.22 -3.06 7.00
N ASN A 39 9.44 -2.69 7.36
CA ASN A 39 10.30 -3.51 8.19
C ASN A 39 9.77 -3.67 9.63
N GLU A 40 9.18 -2.61 10.21
CA GLU A 40 8.54 -2.69 11.52
C GLU A 40 7.42 -3.76 11.54
N VAL A 41 6.58 -3.80 10.50
CA VAL A 41 5.49 -4.79 10.40
C VAL A 41 6.04 -6.16 10.01
N TRP A 42 7.00 -6.23 9.10
CA TRP A 42 7.65 -7.47 8.69
C TRP A 42 8.16 -8.28 9.88
N ASN A 43 8.82 -7.60 10.83
CA ASN A 43 9.38 -8.25 12.02
C ASN A 43 8.30 -8.89 12.93
N GLU A 44 7.06 -8.37 12.90
CA GLU A 44 5.94 -8.94 13.66
C GLU A 44 5.39 -10.24 13.01
N PHE A 45 5.76 -10.52 11.75
CA PHE A 45 5.19 -11.64 10.99
C PHE A 45 6.17 -12.80 10.75
N GLN A 46 7.46 -12.64 11.04
CA GLN A 46 8.43 -13.72 10.83
C GLN A 46 8.06 -14.96 11.63
N GLY A 47 7.88 -16.08 10.92
CA GLY A 47 7.52 -17.36 11.53
C GLY A 47 6.09 -17.46 12.08
N CYS A 48 5.25 -16.44 11.87
CA CYS A 48 3.91 -16.37 12.46
C CYS A 48 2.76 -16.68 11.49
N LEU A 49 3.07 -16.86 10.20
CA LEU A 49 2.08 -17.12 9.15
C LEU A 49 2.42 -18.41 8.40
N PRO A 50 1.41 -19.15 7.94
CA PRO A 50 1.63 -20.41 7.21
C PRO A 50 2.03 -20.21 5.75
N TRP A 51 1.98 -18.98 5.24
CA TRP A 51 2.28 -18.65 3.84
C TRP A 51 3.71 -18.13 3.67
N GLN A 52 4.22 -18.25 2.45
CA GLN A 52 5.50 -17.65 2.11
C GLN A 52 5.40 -16.13 2.19
N LEU A 53 6.29 -15.53 2.96
CA LEU A 53 6.43 -14.08 3.05
C LEU A 53 7.57 -13.63 2.15
N LEU A 54 7.28 -12.68 1.27
CA LEU A 54 8.21 -12.05 0.36
C LEU A 54 8.36 -10.58 0.74
N ARG A 55 9.59 -10.05 0.71
CA ARG A 55 9.83 -8.65 1.06
C ARG A 55 10.60 -7.94 -0.04
N GLN A 56 10.15 -6.76 -0.40
CA GLN A 56 10.88 -5.87 -1.29
C GLN A 56 12.29 -5.59 -0.75
N GLY A 57 13.29 -5.83 -1.60
CA GLY A 57 14.69 -5.64 -1.25
C GLY A 57 15.45 -6.94 -0.96
N ASP A 58 14.76 -8.05 -0.68
CA ASP A 58 15.42 -9.33 -0.44
C ASP A 58 15.91 -9.98 -1.75
N LEU A 59 15.21 -9.71 -2.86
CA LEU A 59 15.55 -10.17 -4.20
C LEU A 59 15.28 -9.06 -5.24
N PRO A 60 15.83 -9.17 -6.47
CA PRO A 60 15.44 -8.32 -7.59
C PRO A 60 13.93 -8.38 -7.84
N LYS A 61 13.34 -7.26 -8.28
CA LYS A 61 11.88 -7.09 -8.45
C LYS A 61 11.24 -8.19 -9.28
N ASN A 62 11.82 -8.55 -10.43
CA ASN A 62 11.33 -9.61 -11.30
C ASN A 62 11.27 -10.96 -10.59
N LYS A 63 12.31 -11.32 -9.83
CA LYS A 63 12.38 -12.57 -9.08
C LYS A 63 11.32 -12.66 -7.98
N LEU A 64 11.11 -11.57 -7.22
CA LEU A 64 10.05 -11.52 -6.22
C LEU A 64 8.67 -11.69 -6.84
N ILE A 65 8.41 -11.03 -7.97
CA ILE A 65 7.14 -11.15 -8.67
C ILE A 65 6.93 -12.55 -9.24
N ASP A 66 7.97 -13.18 -9.78
CA ASP A 66 7.90 -14.56 -10.27
C ASP A 66 7.59 -15.53 -9.13
N GLN A 67 8.24 -15.38 -7.97
CA GLN A 67 7.93 -16.19 -6.78
C GLN A 67 6.50 -15.97 -6.30
N PHE A 68 6.04 -14.71 -6.26
CA PHE A 68 4.68 -14.37 -5.88
C PHE A 68 3.62 -14.98 -6.81
N LYS A 69 3.89 -15.04 -8.11
CA LYS A 69 3.01 -15.67 -9.10
C LYS A 69 2.99 -17.19 -8.98
N THR A 70 4.12 -17.79 -8.65
CA THR A 70 4.28 -19.25 -8.57
C THR A 70 3.61 -19.81 -7.32
N ASP A 71 3.76 -19.15 -6.18
CA ASP A 71 3.05 -19.48 -4.94
C ASP A 71 1.87 -18.55 -4.74
N ILE A 72 0.70 -19.00 -5.16
CA ILE A 72 -0.54 -18.21 -5.12
C ILE A 72 -0.97 -17.80 -3.70
N HIS A 73 -0.45 -18.45 -2.67
CA HIS A 73 -0.75 -18.12 -1.26
C HIS A 73 0.28 -17.19 -0.63
N SER A 74 1.31 -16.81 -1.36
CA SER A 74 2.35 -15.91 -0.84
C SER A 74 1.83 -14.51 -0.52
N VAL A 75 2.57 -13.81 0.33
CA VAL A 75 2.29 -12.43 0.74
C VAL A 75 3.50 -11.57 0.45
N LEU A 76 3.33 -10.51 -0.34
CA LEU A 76 4.41 -9.59 -0.68
C LEU A 76 4.29 -8.29 0.12
N PHE A 77 5.31 -8.01 0.92
CA PHE A 77 5.49 -6.74 1.64
C PHE A 77 6.33 -5.80 0.76
N ALA A 78 5.75 -4.66 0.39
CA ALA A 78 6.40 -3.72 -0.49
C ALA A 78 6.00 -2.27 -0.20
N THR A 79 6.72 -1.32 -0.77
CA THR A 79 6.32 0.09 -0.77
C THR A 79 5.30 0.36 -1.88
N THR A 80 4.51 1.42 -1.75
CA THR A 80 3.50 1.78 -2.76
C THR A 80 4.10 2.05 -4.14
N SER A 81 5.34 2.53 -4.22
CA SER A 81 6.07 2.70 -5.49
C SER A 81 6.41 1.36 -6.17
N TYR A 82 6.53 0.28 -5.41
CA TYR A 82 6.79 -1.05 -5.96
C TYR A 82 5.64 -1.55 -6.85
N TRP A 83 4.43 -1.14 -6.53
CA TRP A 83 3.24 -1.47 -7.28
C TRP A 83 3.25 -0.94 -8.72
N GLU A 84 3.92 0.19 -8.94
CA GLU A 84 4.06 0.77 -10.28
C GLU A 84 4.81 -0.21 -11.21
N GLY A 85 4.18 -0.54 -12.35
CA GLY A 85 4.76 -1.46 -13.33
C GLY A 85 4.69 -2.96 -12.98
N VAL A 86 4.03 -3.34 -11.87
CA VAL A 86 3.79 -4.74 -11.55
C VAL A 86 2.52 -5.24 -12.24
N ASP A 87 2.65 -6.35 -12.93
CA ASP A 87 1.56 -7.05 -13.58
C ASP A 87 1.44 -8.47 -13.02
N VAL A 88 0.45 -8.68 -12.14
CA VAL A 88 0.14 -9.99 -11.56
C VAL A 88 -1.30 -10.36 -11.91
N PRO A 89 -1.51 -11.18 -12.93
CA PRO A 89 -2.86 -11.61 -13.32
C PRO A 89 -3.40 -12.70 -12.38
N GLY A 90 -4.72 -12.73 -12.28
CA GLY A 90 -5.45 -13.86 -11.74
C GLY A 90 -5.42 -14.01 -10.23
N GLU A 91 -5.46 -15.26 -9.79
CA GLU A 91 -5.73 -15.63 -8.41
C GLU A 91 -4.60 -15.30 -7.41
N ALA A 92 -3.36 -15.12 -7.89
CA ALA A 92 -2.22 -14.83 -7.04
C ALA A 92 -2.36 -13.49 -6.30
N LEU A 93 -3.01 -12.49 -6.93
CA LEU A 93 -3.29 -11.21 -6.31
C LEU A 93 -4.79 -10.99 -6.18
N SER A 94 -5.37 -11.41 -5.07
CA SER A 94 -6.78 -11.20 -4.73
C SER A 94 -6.99 -10.22 -3.59
N CYS A 95 -5.92 -9.75 -2.95
CA CYS A 95 -6.00 -8.81 -1.86
C CYS A 95 -4.88 -7.75 -1.93
N VAL A 96 -5.26 -6.50 -1.67
CA VAL A 96 -4.31 -5.41 -1.49
C VAL A 96 -4.60 -4.71 -0.17
N ILE A 97 -3.60 -4.67 0.69
CA ILE A 97 -3.68 -4.02 1.99
C ILE A 97 -2.82 -2.77 1.96
N LEU A 98 -3.44 -1.60 2.04
CA LEU A 98 -2.76 -0.33 2.17
C LEU A 98 -2.65 0.05 3.64
N VAL A 99 -1.44 0.07 4.18
CA VAL A 99 -1.21 0.41 5.58
C VAL A 99 -1.39 1.91 5.82
N LYS A 100 -1.01 2.74 4.84
CA LYS A 100 -1.24 4.20 4.85
C LYS A 100 -1.67 4.68 3.47
N LEU A 101 -2.41 5.79 3.43
CA LEU A 101 -2.71 6.47 2.18
C LEU A 101 -1.42 6.95 1.50
N PRO A 102 -1.29 6.80 0.16
CA PRO A 102 -0.07 7.07 -0.58
C PRO A 102 0.12 8.56 -0.88
N PHE A 103 0.04 9.41 0.16
CA PHE A 103 0.38 10.82 0.01
C PHE A 103 1.87 10.95 -0.29
N SER A 104 2.20 11.73 -1.31
CA SER A 104 3.59 12.07 -1.61
C SER A 104 4.21 12.83 -0.44
N VAL A 105 5.41 12.41 -0.05
CA VAL A 105 6.28 13.26 0.77
C VAL A 105 6.92 14.25 -0.19
N PRO A 106 6.84 15.57 0.04
CA PRO A 106 7.40 16.58 -0.87
C PRO A 106 8.92 16.66 -0.74
N ASP A 107 9.62 15.55 -1.03
CA ASP A 107 11.08 15.50 -0.89
C ASP A 107 11.80 15.89 -2.18
N ASP A 108 11.15 15.69 -3.34
CA ASP A 108 11.74 16.08 -4.62
C ASP A 108 11.52 17.59 -4.93
N PRO A 109 12.48 18.22 -5.62
CA PRO A 109 12.42 19.66 -5.94
C PRO A 109 11.21 20.06 -6.77
N LEU A 110 10.75 19.19 -7.68
CA LEU A 110 9.62 19.46 -8.55
C LEU A 110 8.30 19.52 -7.77
N THR A 111 8.09 18.54 -6.89
CA THR A 111 6.93 18.50 -5.99
C THR A 111 6.92 19.72 -5.06
N LYS A 112 8.08 20.08 -4.50
CA LYS A 112 8.20 21.30 -3.69
C LYS A 112 7.86 22.57 -4.47
N ALA A 113 8.33 22.66 -5.71
CA ALA A 113 8.04 23.82 -6.59
C ALA A 113 6.55 23.93 -6.90
N LYS A 114 5.88 22.83 -7.22
CA LYS A 114 4.43 22.78 -7.47
C LYS A 114 3.63 23.21 -6.23
N ILE A 115 3.96 22.67 -5.07
CA ILE A 115 3.31 23.04 -3.80
C ILE A 115 3.45 24.54 -3.54
N ARG A 116 4.67 25.08 -3.63
CA ARG A 116 4.93 26.52 -3.46
C ARG A 116 4.17 27.40 -4.47
N SER A 117 4.08 26.95 -5.71
CA SER A 117 3.32 27.66 -6.74
C SER A 117 1.84 27.77 -6.41
N ILE A 118 1.23 26.65 -5.95
CA ILE A 118 -0.17 26.61 -5.53
C ILE A 118 -0.41 27.52 -4.32
N GLU A 119 0.46 27.46 -3.32
CA GLU A 119 0.34 28.29 -2.11
C GLU A 119 0.48 29.79 -2.44
N ARG A 120 1.42 30.16 -3.33
CA ARG A 120 1.59 31.57 -3.78
C ARG A 120 0.37 32.10 -4.53
N SER A 121 -0.36 31.23 -5.24
CA SER A 121 -1.63 31.62 -5.90
C SER A 121 -2.85 31.61 -4.99
N GLY A 122 -2.65 31.43 -3.67
CA GLY A 122 -3.74 31.38 -2.67
C GLY A 122 -4.49 30.06 -2.60
N GLY A 123 -3.99 29.02 -3.30
CA GLY A 123 -4.56 27.68 -3.30
C GLY A 123 -4.12 26.85 -2.07
N ASN A 124 -4.85 25.75 -1.84
CA ASN A 124 -4.51 24.80 -0.81
C ASN A 124 -3.76 23.60 -1.43
N ALA A 125 -2.45 23.51 -1.19
CA ALA A 125 -1.60 22.47 -1.78
C ALA A 125 -2.08 21.04 -1.47
N PHE A 126 -2.69 20.81 -0.32
CA PHE A 126 -3.21 19.50 0.02
C PHE A 126 -4.39 19.11 -0.88
N TYR A 127 -5.41 19.97 -1.01
CA TYR A 127 -6.60 19.69 -1.82
C TYR A 127 -6.34 19.81 -3.32
N ASN A 128 -5.47 20.73 -3.72
CA ASN A 128 -5.22 21.01 -5.15
C ASN A 128 -4.17 20.09 -5.77
N TYR A 129 -3.32 19.43 -4.95
CA TYR A 129 -2.24 18.59 -5.45
C TYR A 129 -2.14 17.23 -4.73
N SER A 130 -1.90 17.20 -3.42
CA SER A 130 -1.53 15.96 -2.72
C SER A 130 -2.68 14.95 -2.69
N LEU A 131 -3.91 15.39 -2.50
CA LEU A 131 -5.08 14.53 -2.46
C LEU A 131 -5.45 13.97 -3.84
N PRO A 132 -5.56 14.78 -4.91
CA PRO A 132 -5.77 14.26 -6.27
C PRO A 132 -4.70 13.26 -6.71
N GLU A 133 -3.44 13.52 -6.40
CA GLU A 133 -2.34 12.60 -6.72
C GLU A 133 -2.47 11.27 -5.98
N ALA A 134 -2.78 11.30 -4.69
CA ALA A 134 -3.01 10.07 -3.92
C ALA A 134 -4.18 9.25 -4.46
N VAL A 135 -5.29 9.90 -4.85
CA VAL A 135 -6.44 9.25 -5.48
C VAL A 135 -6.06 8.61 -6.81
N LEU A 136 -5.28 9.32 -7.64
CA LEU A 136 -4.81 8.79 -8.93
C LEU A 136 -3.94 7.53 -8.74
N ARG A 137 -3.01 7.57 -7.80
CA ARG A 137 -2.16 6.40 -7.45
C ARG A 137 -3.01 5.21 -6.96
N LEU A 138 -4.01 5.46 -6.13
CA LEU A 138 -4.95 4.43 -5.69
C LEU A 138 -5.71 3.81 -6.86
N ARG A 139 -6.26 4.64 -7.75
CA ARG A 139 -7.00 4.15 -8.94
C ARG A 139 -6.12 3.32 -9.86
N GLN A 140 -4.91 3.78 -10.14
CA GLN A 140 -3.94 3.04 -10.98
C GLN A 140 -3.58 1.70 -10.34
N GLY A 141 -3.40 1.69 -9.03
CA GLY A 141 -3.10 0.48 -8.31
C GLY A 141 -4.28 -0.51 -8.30
N PHE A 142 -5.47 -0.07 -7.93
CA PHE A 142 -6.66 -0.94 -7.89
C PHE A 142 -7.06 -1.48 -9.25
N GLY A 143 -6.83 -0.71 -10.33
CA GLY A 143 -7.04 -1.18 -11.70
C GLY A 143 -6.16 -2.37 -12.08
N ARG A 144 -5.11 -2.68 -11.30
CA ARG A 144 -4.29 -3.88 -11.49
C ARG A 144 -4.81 -5.09 -10.73
N LEU A 145 -5.60 -4.88 -9.70
CA LEU A 145 -6.29 -5.93 -8.96
C LEU A 145 -7.56 -6.39 -9.70
N ILE A 146 -8.31 -5.45 -10.27
CA ILE A 146 -9.57 -5.70 -10.97
C ILE A 146 -9.41 -5.24 -12.42
N ARG A 147 -9.22 -6.18 -13.35
CA ARG A 147 -8.97 -5.92 -14.77
C ARG A 147 -10.15 -6.24 -15.64
N SER A 148 -10.93 -7.23 -15.25
CA SER A 148 -12.10 -7.70 -15.96
C SER A 148 -13.36 -7.61 -15.09
N ARG A 149 -14.53 -7.72 -15.72
CA ARG A 149 -15.80 -7.77 -14.99
C ARG A 149 -15.96 -8.98 -14.08
N ASN A 150 -15.17 -10.01 -14.30
CA ASN A 150 -15.21 -11.26 -13.54
C ASN A 150 -14.18 -11.30 -12.40
N ASP A 151 -13.23 -10.36 -12.37
CA ASP A 151 -12.23 -10.32 -11.33
C ASP A 151 -12.86 -9.88 -10.01
N ARG A 152 -12.46 -10.56 -8.94
CA ARG A 152 -12.85 -10.21 -7.58
C ARG A 152 -11.61 -9.98 -6.75
N GLY A 153 -11.65 -8.97 -5.91
CA GLY A 153 -10.54 -8.66 -5.03
C GLY A 153 -10.96 -7.85 -3.81
N ILE A 154 -10.13 -7.91 -2.79
CA ILE A 154 -10.31 -7.17 -1.55
C ILE A 154 -9.29 -6.05 -1.50
N VAL A 155 -9.76 -4.84 -1.26
CA VAL A 155 -8.91 -3.69 -0.94
C VAL A 155 -9.18 -3.30 0.50
N ALA A 156 -8.15 -3.40 1.34
CA ALA A 156 -8.21 -2.97 2.72
C ALA A 156 -7.33 -1.73 2.93
N ILE A 157 -7.89 -0.68 3.48
CA ILE A 157 -7.15 0.55 3.82
C ILE A 157 -7.14 0.67 5.35
N LEU A 158 -5.96 0.54 5.96
CA LEU A 158 -5.79 0.56 7.40
C LEU A 158 -5.53 1.97 7.97
N ASP A 159 -5.50 2.97 7.10
CA ASP A 159 -5.31 4.35 7.48
C ASP A 159 -6.63 4.95 8.04
N PRO A 160 -6.70 5.30 9.32
CA PRO A 160 -7.93 5.81 9.93
C PRO A 160 -8.39 7.16 9.35
N ARG A 161 -7.52 7.87 8.64
CA ARG A 161 -7.85 9.14 7.99
C ARG A 161 -8.94 8.98 6.92
N VAL A 162 -9.05 7.80 6.29
CA VAL A 162 -10.15 7.51 5.35
C VAL A 162 -11.52 7.67 5.98
N ARG A 163 -11.68 7.39 7.28
CA ARG A 163 -12.96 7.51 7.99
C ARG A 163 -13.11 8.79 8.78
N ARG A 164 -12.00 9.37 9.26
CA ARG A 164 -11.99 10.49 10.18
C ARG A 164 -11.85 11.85 9.51
N SER A 165 -11.23 11.89 8.34
CA SER A 165 -11.02 13.14 7.61
C SER A 165 -12.14 13.40 6.61
N SER A 166 -12.44 14.68 6.36
CA SER A 166 -13.49 15.12 5.42
C SER A 166 -13.26 14.62 3.99
N TYR A 167 -12.01 14.45 3.60
CA TYR A 167 -11.63 13.96 2.27
C TYR A 167 -11.73 12.44 2.08
N GLY A 168 -12.00 11.69 3.13
CA GLY A 168 -12.13 10.23 3.06
C GLY A 168 -13.56 9.73 2.89
N ARG A 169 -14.52 10.64 2.87
CA ARG A 169 -15.96 10.37 2.74
C ARG A 169 -16.43 10.51 1.31
#